data_15d7fa12cd56af0d3dbc921933829158
#
_entry.id   15d7fa12cd56af0d3dbc921933829158
#
_cell.length_a   1.000
_cell.length_b   1.000
_cell.length_c   1.000
_cell.angle_alpha   90.00
_cell.angle_beta   90.00
_cell.angle_gamma   90.00
#
_symmetry.space_group_name_H-M   'P 1'
#
loop_
_entity.id
_entity.type
_entity.pdbx_description
1 polymer ?
#
loop_
_entity_poly.entity_id
_entity_poly.type
_entity_poly.pdbx_seq_one_letter_code
_entity_poly.pdbx_strand_id
1 'polypeptide(L)'
;MEDVTVILGENGKGKTRYLLNFFEQHKHEYCIALISNALINPFPLVRRTSKHDYYSLRARQHPYGNYFERAINSYFFRLLENHNPREIFYILSHIGFDNDFVVRRKPLYKVEESYNAYDKKTKYTLVNSSYAKEHFQYNSIERKEITPGFAQEISIFLEESHDFHLSYESHHRENQEYSDHVKKEKYFVKGIGDFRRSTLFGSELFFRKDGRYFPIYHASSGELHILSLGLFINRFIEESERYKLPRVILIDEPENSLHPKWQRDYIGFLKGFIGYSEVKTIIATHSPLIAMEDGAYNKSISLVSVENSILVPINHKKNDNNIEQIYYELFGVLTPKNRYLSEYCNGLLKQFSDKKVSYDVAYNAIFSMREASFDSNQKDFLSGVIEILKKLKGNHNG
;
A
#
# COMPACT_ATOMS: atom_id res chain seq x y z
N MET A 1 -8.63 5.87 21.63
CA MET A 1 -7.31 6.41 21.26
C MET A 1 -7.33 6.84 19.80
N GLU A 2 -6.66 7.93 19.49
CA GLU A 2 -6.49 8.35 18.08
C GLU A 2 -5.44 7.44 17.46
N ASP A 3 -5.88 6.47 16.63
CA ASP A 3 -5.00 5.43 16.12
C ASP A 3 -4.20 5.87 14.89
N VAL A 4 -4.66 6.97 14.23
CA VAL A 4 -4.04 7.49 13.00
C VAL A 4 -3.69 8.97 13.17
N THR A 5 -2.42 9.31 12.98
CA THR A 5 -1.93 10.69 12.92
C THR A 5 -1.54 11.02 11.47
N VAL A 6 -2.15 12.03 10.89
CA VAL A 6 -1.83 12.50 9.52
C VAL A 6 -1.06 13.81 9.61
N ILE A 7 0.18 13.79 9.17
CA ILE A 7 1.06 14.96 9.05
C ILE A 7 0.88 15.53 7.65
N LEU A 8 0.16 16.62 7.53
CA LEU A 8 -0.15 17.28 6.26
C LEU A 8 0.67 18.57 6.10
N GLY A 9 1.11 18.86 4.90
CA GLY A 9 1.81 20.11 4.59
C GLY A 9 2.61 20.05 3.29
N GLU A 10 3.12 21.21 2.88
CA GLU A 10 3.95 21.36 1.66
C GLU A 10 5.24 20.55 1.70
N ASN A 11 5.85 20.37 0.52
CA ASN A 11 7.15 19.76 0.41
C ASN A 11 8.22 20.63 1.11
N GLY A 12 9.21 19.97 1.73
CA GLY A 12 10.28 20.65 2.46
C GLY A 12 9.95 21.10 3.89
N LYS A 13 8.71 20.96 4.37
CA LYS A 13 8.31 21.34 5.75
C LYS A 13 8.78 20.35 6.84
N GLY A 14 9.55 19.32 6.49
CA GLY A 14 10.16 18.42 7.48
C GLY A 14 9.33 17.19 7.88
N LYS A 15 8.23 16.88 7.17
CA LYS A 15 7.37 15.72 7.45
C LYS A 15 8.15 14.40 7.51
N THR A 16 8.87 14.09 6.45
CA THR A 16 9.74 12.90 6.34
C THR A 16 10.81 12.88 7.42
N ARG A 17 11.41 14.05 7.73
CA ARG A 17 12.40 14.17 8.80
C ARG A 17 11.80 13.87 10.17
N TYR A 18 10.55 14.27 10.39
CA TYR A 18 9.83 13.90 11.62
C TYR A 18 9.69 12.38 11.75
N LEU A 19 9.27 11.68 10.68
CA LEU A 19 9.17 10.21 10.69
C LEU A 19 10.51 9.54 10.98
N LEU A 20 11.60 10.04 10.39
CA LEU A 20 12.96 9.54 10.65
C LEU A 20 13.36 9.73 12.12
N ASN A 21 13.14 10.92 12.67
CA ASN A 21 13.45 11.21 14.07
C ASN A 21 12.63 10.31 14.99
N PHE A 22 11.33 10.12 14.70
CA PHE A 22 10.47 9.21 15.46
C PHE A 22 11.02 7.78 15.44
N PHE A 23 11.40 7.28 14.27
CA PHE A 23 12.02 5.95 14.15
C PHE A 23 13.28 5.82 15.00
N GLU A 24 14.23 6.75 14.87
CA GLU A 24 15.50 6.71 15.60
C GLU A 24 15.32 6.77 17.11
N GLN A 25 14.37 7.55 17.59
CA GLN A 25 14.09 7.70 19.03
C GLN A 25 13.40 6.46 19.61
N HIS A 26 12.52 5.82 18.85
CA HIS A 26 11.62 4.77 19.37
C HIS A 26 11.90 3.35 18.86
N LYS A 27 12.92 3.14 18.02
CA LYS A 27 13.23 1.82 17.45
C LYS A 27 13.52 0.71 18.49
N HIS A 28 13.80 1.06 19.74
CA HIS A 28 14.02 0.08 20.79
C HIS A 28 12.75 -0.27 21.58
N GLU A 29 11.75 0.61 21.57
CA GLU A 29 10.51 0.50 22.35
C GLU A 29 9.36 -0.10 21.54
N TYR A 30 9.39 0.05 20.22
CA TYR A 30 8.31 -0.34 19.31
C TYR A 30 8.77 -1.36 18.28
N CYS A 31 7.82 -2.18 17.79
CA CYS A 31 7.92 -2.81 16.49
C CYS A 31 7.49 -1.79 15.43
N ILE A 32 8.36 -1.48 14.47
CA ILE A 32 8.10 -0.38 13.52
C ILE A 32 8.14 -0.88 12.08
N ALA A 33 7.05 -0.66 11.34
CA ALA A 33 7.01 -0.79 9.89
C ALA A 33 7.26 0.56 9.23
N LEU A 34 8.19 0.61 8.30
CA LEU A 34 8.54 1.78 7.52
C LEU A 34 8.04 1.59 6.09
N ILE A 35 7.15 2.47 5.65
CA ILE A 35 6.56 2.43 4.31
C ILE A 35 6.88 3.74 3.60
N SER A 36 7.51 3.68 2.43
CA SER A 36 7.80 4.88 1.63
C SER A 36 7.48 4.68 0.17
N ASN A 37 6.74 5.63 -0.38
CA ASN A 37 6.49 5.75 -1.81
C ASN A 37 7.25 6.93 -2.44
N ALA A 38 8.11 7.60 -1.69
CA ALA A 38 8.95 8.67 -2.19
C ALA A 38 9.90 8.20 -3.31
N LEU A 39 10.26 9.12 -4.20
CA LEU A 39 11.16 8.83 -5.31
C LEU A 39 12.55 8.37 -4.82
N ILE A 40 13.02 9.00 -3.77
CA ILE A 40 14.25 8.65 -3.06
C ILE A 40 13.82 8.14 -1.69
N ASN A 41 14.23 6.91 -1.38
CA ASN A 41 13.92 6.34 -0.08
C ASN A 41 14.55 7.16 1.05
N PRO A 42 13.73 7.76 1.94
CA PRO A 42 14.26 8.53 3.05
C PRO A 42 14.69 7.64 4.22
N PHE A 43 14.12 6.45 4.34
CA PHE A 43 14.37 5.58 5.48
C PHE A 43 15.69 4.82 5.34
N PRO A 44 16.39 4.57 6.46
CA PRO A 44 17.59 3.74 6.45
C PRO A 44 17.22 2.34 5.95
N LEU A 45 18.11 1.71 5.19
CA LEU A 45 17.99 0.29 4.83
C LEU A 45 18.07 -0.53 6.12
N VAL A 46 16.95 -0.70 6.77
CA VAL A 46 16.85 -1.59 7.91
C VAL A 46 17.02 -3.00 7.37
N ARG A 47 18.09 -3.70 7.80
CA ARG A 47 18.15 -5.14 7.57
C ARG A 47 16.90 -5.71 8.19
N ARG A 48 16.11 -6.44 7.38
CA ARG A 48 14.90 -7.11 7.82
C ARG A 48 15.21 -7.88 9.11
N THR A 49 14.89 -7.25 10.22
CA THR A 49 14.78 -7.92 11.50
C THR A 49 13.30 -8.10 11.74
N SER A 50 12.93 -9.17 12.38
CA SER A 50 11.53 -9.44 12.71
C SER A 50 10.87 -8.36 13.60
N LYS A 51 11.64 -7.40 14.12
CA LYS A 51 11.17 -6.27 14.93
C LYS A 51 10.89 -5.01 14.09
N HIS A 52 11.66 -4.81 13.02
CA HIS A 52 11.49 -3.68 12.11
C HIS A 52 11.44 -4.20 10.68
N ASP A 53 10.49 -3.70 9.91
CA ASP A 53 10.33 -4.06 8.53
C ASP A 53 10.23 -2.82 7.64
N TYR A 54 10.61 -2.98 6.39
CA TYR A 54 10.65 -1.90 5.43
C TYR A 54 9.98 -2.31 4.13
N TYR A 55 9.12 -1.42 3.62
CA TYR A 55 8.46 -1.56 2.33
C TYR A 55 8.61 -0.30 1.50
N SER A 56 8.99 -0.47 0.23
CA SER A 56 8.98 0.60 -0.75
C SER A 56 8.63 0.05 -2.12
N LEU A 57 7.70 0.69 -2.81
CA LEU A 57 7.37 0.39 -4.19
C LEU A 57 8.51 0.59 -5.17
N ARG A 58 9.41 1.51 -4.84
CA ARG A 58 10.50 1.97 -5.70
C ARG A 58 11.86 1.41 -5.33
N ALA A 59 11.95 0.62 -4.24
CA ALA A 59 13.19 -0.08 -3.85
C ALA A 59 13.56 -1.17 -4.83
N ARG A 60 13.82 -0.68 -6.14
CA ARG A 60 13.81 -1.45 -7.07
C ARG A 60 14.62 -1.51 -8.11
N GLN A 61 15.75 -1.40 -8.17
CA GLN A 61 16.64 -1.85 -9.20
C GLN A 61 17.56 -2.94 -8.62
N HIS A 62 16.95 -4.07 -8.24
CA HIS A 62 17.72 -5.28 -8.04
C HIS A 62 18.01 -5.84 -9.44
N PRO A 63 19.26 -6.17 -9.79
CA PRO A 63 19.64 -6.68 -11.11
C PRO A 63 18.96 -8.02 -11.49
N TYR A 64 18.15 -8.59 -10.62
CA TYR A 64 17.50 -9.90 -10.80
C TYR A 64 15.98 -9.85 -11.07
N GLY A 65 15.46 -8.80 -11.75
CA GLY A 65 14.07 -8.75 -12.20
C GLY A 65 13.05 -8.52 -11.08
N ASN A 66 11.78 -8.51 -11.40
CA ASN A 66 10.62 -8.09 -10.61
C ASN A 66 10.63 -8.48 -9.13
N TYR A 67 11.38 -7.74 -8.29
CA TYR A 67 11.38 -7.90 -6.84
C TYR A 67 9.96 -7.76 -6.25
N PHE A 68 9.18 -6.87 -6.84
CA PHE A 68 7.81 -6.58 -6.45
C PHE A 68 6.89 -7.80 -6.63
N GLU A 69 6.93 -8.43 -7.80
CA GLU A 69 6.15 -9.62 -8.09
C GLU A 69 6.53 -10.80 -7.19
N ARG A 70 7.82 -10.97 -6.91
CA ARG A 70 8.31 -11.99 -5.96
C ARG A 70 7.86 -11.70 -4.53
N ALA A 71 7.86 -10.45 -4.11
CA ALA A 71 7.40 -10.06 -2.79
C ALA A 71 5.90 -10.32 -2.62
N ILE A 72 5.08 -9.91 -3.61
CA ILE A 72 3.64 -10.20 -3.61
C ILE A 72 3.43 -11.72 -3.54
N ASN A 73 4.04 -12.49 -4.45
CA ASN A 73 3.88 -13.93 -4.48
C ASN A 73 4.28 -14.55 -3.12
N SER A 74 5.42 -14.17 -2.56
CA SER A 74 5.89 -14.72 -1.27
C SER A 74 4.91 -14.44 -0.13
N TYR A 75 4.37 -13.22 -0.04
CA TYR A 75 3.43 -12.87 1.04
C TYR A 75 2.05 -13.47 0.82
N PHE A 76 1.58 -13.47 -0.43
CA PHE A 76 0.30 -14.04 -0.81
C PHE A 76 0.24 -15.55 -0.52
N PHE A 77 1.27 -16.29 -0.93
CA PHE A 77 1.34 -17.73 -0.66
C PHE A 77 1.48 -18.05 0.81
N ARG A 78 2.18 -17.20 1.58
CA ARG A 78 2.26 -17.36 3.03
C ARG A 78 0.89 -17.22 3.70
N LEU A 79 0.08 -16.24 3.30
CA LEU A 79 -1.29 -16.08 3.82
C LEU A 79 -2.16 -17.29 3.47
N LEU A 80 -2.02 -17.83 2.26
CA LEU A 80 -2.73 -19.06 1.87
C LEU A 80 -2.30 -20.25 2.72
N GLU A 81 -1.00 -20.42 2.99
CA GLU A 81 -0.47 -21.51 3.81
C GLU A 81 -0.90 -21.41 5.28
N ASN A 82 -1.06 -20.21 5.81
CA ASN A 82 -1.48 -19.94 7.19
C ASN A 82 -2.99 -20.08 7.40
N HIS A 83 -3.76 -20.54 6.38
CA HIS A 83 -5.20 -20.74 6.43
C HIS A 83 -6.03 -19.49 6.76
N ASN A 84 -5.51 -18.29 6.46
CA ASN A 84 -6.26 -17.04 6.64
C ASN A 84 -6.50 -16.28 5.31
N PRO A 85 -7.31 -16.86 4.39
CA PRO A 85 -7.57 -16.23 3.10
C PRO A 85 -8.49 -15.00 3.20
N ARG A 86 -9.12 -14.75 4.36
CA ARG A 86 -10.05 -13.62 4.54
C ARG A 86 -9.40 -12.27 4.26
N GLU A 87 -8.16 -12.07 4.70
CA GLU A 87 -7.43 -10.83 4.46
C GLU A 87 -7.13 -10.64 2.97
N ILE A 88 -6.84 -11.72 2.25
CA ILE A 88 -6.63 -11.66 0.79
C ILE A 88 -7.90 -11.15 0.11
N PHE A 89 -9.05 -11.73 0.42
CA PHE A 89 -10.33 -11.33 -0.16
C PHE A 89 -10.74 -9.90 0.21
N TYR A 90 -10.45 -9.47 1.43
CA TYR A 90 -10.65 -8.09 1.83
C TYR A 90 -9.83 -7.13 0.95
N ILE A 91 -8.55 -7.42 0.73
CA ILE A 91 -7.68 -6.61 -0.13
C ILE A 91 -8.21 -6.60 -1.57
N LEU A 92 -8.55 -7.78 -2.12
CA LEU A 92 -9.05 -7.91 -3.49
C LEU A 92 -10.33 -7.13 -3.70
N SER A 93 -11.30 -7.23 -2.80
CA SER A 93 -12.56 -6.49 -2.87
C SER A 93 -12.33 -4.96 -2.81
N HIS A 94 -11.38 -4.51 -1.99
CA HIS A 94 -11.06 -3.08 -1.87
C HIS A 94 -10.50 -2.48 -3.17
N ILE A 95 -9.71 -3.24 -3.92
CA ILE A 95 -9.19 -2.80 -5.22
C ILE A 95 -10.16 -3.06 -6.39
N GLY A 96 -11.33 -3.62 -6.11
CA GLY A 96 -12.39 -3.88 -7.10
C GLY A 96 -12.17 -5.15 -7.91
N PHE A 97 -11.45 -6.13 -7.35
CA PHE A 97 -11.37 -7.47 -7.92
C PHE A 97 -12.49 -8.35 -7.38
N ASP A 98 -12.85 -9.36 -8.14
CA ASP A 98 -13.83 -10.37 -7.73
C ASP A 98 -13.26 -11.19 -6.55
N ASN A 99 -14.14 -11.80 -5.75
CA ASN A 99 -13.75 -12.58 -4.57
C ASN A 99 -13.31 -14.01 -4.94
N ASP A 100 -12.62 -14.14 -6.06
CA ASP A 100 -12.02 -15.40 -6.49
C ASP A 100 -10.73 -15.16 -7.29
N PHE A 101 -9.83 -16.11 -7.23
CA PHE A 101 -8.57 -16.09 -7.95
C PHE A 101 -8.07 -17.50 -8.23
N VAL A 102 -7.15 -17.65 -9.17
CA VAL A 102 -6.53 -18.92 -9.53
C VAL A 102 -5.05 -18.90 -9.18
N VAL A 103 -4.62 -19.94 -8.49
CA VAL A 103 -3.20 -20.26 -8.31
C VAL A 103 -2.83 -21.37 -9.29
N ARG A 104 -2.07 -21.05 -10.31
CA ARG A 104 -1.51 -22.01 -11.24
C ARG A 104 -0.13 -22.47 -10.78
N ARG A 105 0.00 -23.77 -10.54
CA ARG A 105 1.26 -24.38 -10.12
C ARG A 105 1.88 -25.12 -11.31
N LYS A 106 3.08 -24.69 -11.76
CA LYS A 106 3.81 -25.29 -12.88
C LYS A 106 5.09 -25.95 -12.39
N PRO A 107 5.37 -27.20 -12.76
CA PRO A 107 6.56 -27.91 -12.30
C PRO A 107 7.83 -27.22 -12.81
N LEU A 108 8.76 -26.95 -11.89
CA LEU A 108 10.09 -26.42 -12.18
C LEU A 108 11.09 -27.50 -12.58
N TYR A 109 10.75 -28.75 -12.29
CA TYR A 109 11.61 -29.91 -12.53
C TYR A 109 10.86 -30.99 -13.27
N LYS A 110 11.63 -31.87 -13.92
CA LYS A 110 11.17 -33.15 -14.47
C LYS A 110 12.18 -34.23 -14.11
N VAL A 111 11.74 -35.48 -14.14
CA VAL A 111 12.61 -36.63 -13.97
C VAL A 111 13.14 -37.08 -15.34
N GLU A 112 14.46 -37.18 -15.47
CA GLU A 112 15.10 -37.80 -16.64
C GLU A 112 15.68 -39.17 -16.27
N GLU A 113 15.40 -40.13 -17.11
CA GLU A 113 15.91 -41.48 -17.02
C GLU A 113 17.11 -41.66 -17.98
N SER A 114 18.20 -42.18 -17.48
CA SER A 114 19.37 -42.49 -18.28
C SER A 114 19.88 -43.89 -17.98
N TYR A 115 20.06 -44.72 -19.01
CA TYR A 115 20.62 -46.07 -18.88
C TYR A 115 22.14 -46.02 -19.08
N ASN A 116 22.86 -46.49 -18.07
CA ASN A 116 24.31 -46.64 -18.20
C ASN A 116 24.66 -48.07 -18.66
N ALA A 117 25.13 -48.21 -19.89
CA ALA A 117 25.45 -49.48 -20.51
C ALA A 117 26.64 -50.22 -19.83
N TYR A 118 27.53 -49.49 -19.17
CA TYR A 118 28.68 -50.08 -18.46
C TYR A 118 28.28 -50.78 -17.17
N ASP A 119 27.42 -50.09 -16.36
CA ASP A 119 26.97 -50.59 -15.07
C ASP A 119 25.66 -51.37 -15.15
N LYS A 120 25.06 -51.45 -16.33
CA LYS A 120 23.71 -52.02 -16.58
C LYS A 120 22.65 -51.50 -15.60
N LYS A 121 22.78 -50.22 -15.17
CA LYS A 121 21.87 -49.58 -14.21
C LYS A 121 21.17 -48.39 -14.83
N THR A 122 19.91 -48.26 -14.51
CA THR A 122 19.12 -47.05 -14.82
C THR A 122 19.32 -46.05 -13.71
N LYS A 123 19.68 -44.83 -14.09
CA LYS A 123 19.82 -43.68 -13.19
C LYS A 123 18.68 -42.71 -13.44
N TYR A 124 18.11 -42.21 -12.37
CA TYR A 124 17.06 -41.20 -12.39
C TYR A 124 17.60 -39.89 -11.87
N THR A 125 17.38 -38.82 -12.64
CA THR A 125 17.92 -37.51 -12.33
C THR A 125 16.80 -36.45 -12.41
N LEU A 126 16.69 -35.65 -11.37
CA LEU A 126 15.82 -34.46 -11.36
C LEU A 126 16.55 -33.33 -12.08
N VAL A 127 15.93 -32.78 -13.12
CA VAL A 127 16.47 -31.68 -13.95
C VAL A 127 15.46 -30.58 -14.13
N ASN A 128 15.92 -29.38 -14.49
CA ASN A 128 15.01 -28.24 -14.75
C ASN A 128 14.06 -28.54 -15.92
N SER A 129 12.78 -28.23 -15.73
CA SER A 129 11.75 -28.30 -16.78
C SER A 129 11.98 -27.22 -17.87
N SER A 130 11.27 -27.31 -18.98
CA SER A 130 11.25 -26.26 -20.00
C SER A 130 10.74 -24.94 -19.42
N TYR A 131 9.66 -24.97 -18.64
CA TYR A 131 9.10 -23.80 -17.96
C TYR A 131 10.14 -23.10 -17.06
N ALA A 132 10.90 -23.85 -16.28
CA ALA A 132 11.94 -23.28 -15.43
C ALA A 132 13.06 -22.60 -16.26
N LYS A 133 13.42 -23.18 -17.42
CA LYS A 133 14.46 -22.62 -18.29
C LYS A 133 14.02 -21.33 -18.96
N GLU A 134 12.75 -21.20 -19.34
CA GLU A 134 12.20 -20.02 -20.01
C GLU A 134 11.95 -18.86 -19.05
N HIS A 135 11.43 -19.14 -17.85
CA HIS A 135 10.96 -18.12 -16.92
C HIS A 135 11.97 -17.72 -15.86
N PHE A 136 12.90 -18.57 -15.56
CA PHE A 136 13.97 -18.28 -14.60
C PHE A 136 15.29 -18.33 -15.33
N GLN A 137 15.92 -17.19 -15.59
CA GLN A 137 17.26 -17.06 -16.23
C GLN A 137 18.36 -17.78 -15.39
N TYR A 138 18.23 -19.10 -15.20
CA TYR A 138 19.21 -19.87 -14.45
C TYR A 138 20.26 -20.47 -15.36
N ASN A 139 21.46 -19.93 -15.29
CA ASN A 139 22.65 -20.48 -15.95
C ASN A 139 23.15 -21.79 -15.30
N SER A 140 22.58 -22.24 -14.19
CA SER A 140 22.94 -23.51 -13.56
C SER A 140 21.83 -24.54 -13.73
N ILE A 141 22.09 -25.56 -14.53
CA ILE A 141 21.27 -26.77 -14.59
C ILE A 141 21.48 -27.49 -13.25
N GLU A 142 20.44 -27.41 -12.39
CA GLU A 142 20.48 -28.19 -11.17
C GLU A 142 20.11 -29.63 -11.53
N ARG A 143 21.04 -30.54 -11.28
CA ARG A 143 20.87 -31.97 -11.49
C ARG A 143 21.04 -32.69 -10.17
N LYS A 144 20.02 -33.48 -9.78
CA LYS A 144 20.08 -34.28 -8.55
C LYS A 144 19.71 -35.70 -8.85
N GLU A 145 20.60 -36.65 -8.56
CA GLU A 145 20.31 -38.09 -8.67
C GLU A 145 19.34 -38.50 -7.55
N ILE A 146 18.31 -39.28 -7.89
CA ILE A 146 17.26 -39.73 -6.98
C ILE A 146 17.06 -41.26 -7.12
N THR A 147 16.54 -41.91 -6.08
CA THR A 147 16.30 -43.35 -6.08
C THR A 147 15.15 -43.75 -7.02
N PRO A 148 15.15 -44.97 -7.59
CA PRO A 148 14.10 -45.39 -8.52
C PRO A 148 12.69 -45.31 -7.97
N GLY A 149 12.46 -45.77 -6.72
CA GLY A 149 11.13 -45.68 -6.09
C GLY A 149 10.67 -44.24 -5.90
N PHE A 150 11.55 -43.36 -5.45
CA PHE A 150 11.26 -41.95 -5.30
C PHE A 150 11.03 -41.23 -6.65
N ALA A 151 11.77 -41.65 -7.70
CA ALA A 151 11.61 -41.13 -9.05
C ALA A 151 10.21 -41.40 -9.62
N GLN A 152 9.67 -42.57 -9.39
CA GLN A 152 8.32 -42.92 -9.83
C GLN A 152 7.24 -42.06 -9.15
N GLU A 153 7.32 -41.88 -7.83
CA GLU A 153 6.35 -41.08 -7.07
C GLU A 153 6.42 -39.61 -7.43
N ILE A 154 7.64 -39.04 -7.53
CA ILE A 154 7.81 -37.62 -7.83
C ILE A 154 7.52 -37.30 -9.30
N SER A 155 7.74 -38.20 -10.24
CA SER A 155 7.44 -37.97 -11.66
C SER A 155 5.95 -37.76 -11.86
N ILE A 156 5.10 -38.61 -11.27
CA ILE A 156 3.64 -38.48 -11.31
C ILE A 156 3.21 -37.12 -10.74
N PHE A 157 3.85 -36.67 -9.65
CA PHE A 157 3.55 -35.38 -9.03
C PHE A 157 3.96 -34.18 -9.88
N LEU A 158 5.00 -34.32 -10.71
CA LEU A 158 5.54 -33.28 -11.57
C LEU A 158 5.01 -33.30 -13.01
N GLU A 159 4.17 -34.26 -13.39
CA GLU A 159 3.71 -34.43 -14.78
C GLU A 159 2.76 -33.33 -15.22
N GLU A 160 1.93 -32.77 -14.33
CA GLU A 160 0.88 -31.85 -14.67
C GLU A 160 1.00 -30.48 -13.98
N SER A 161 0.51 -29.46 -14.68
CA SER A 161 0.21 -28.16 -14.08
C SER A 161 -1.10 -28.27 -13.31
N HIS A 162 -1.16 -27.69 -12.14
CA HIS A 162 -2.35 -27.69 -11.30
C HIS A 162 -2.91 -26.27 -11.19
N ASP A 163 -4.20 -26.10 -11.51
CA ASP A 163 -4.94 -24.85 -11.35
C ASP A 163 -5.86 -25.00 -10.13
N PHE A 164 -5.59 -24.22 -9.08
CA PHE A 164 -6.40 -24.16 -7.87
C PHE A 164 -7.28 -22.92 -7.91
N HIS A 165 -8.60 -23.12 -7.98
CA HIS A 165 -9.59 -22.06 -7.91
C HIS A 165 -9.92 -21.79 -6.45
N LEU A 166 -9.64 -20.59 -5.98
CA LEU A 166 -9.82 -20.19 -4.60
C LEU A 166 -10.86 -19.08 -4.54
N SER A 167 -11.92 -19.25 -3.76
CA SER A 167 -12.97 -18.25 -3.62
C SER A 167 -13.37 -18.04 -2.17
N TYR A 168 -13.95 -16.87 -1.89
CA TYR A 168 -14.46 -16.56 -0.56
C TYR A 168 -15.60 -17.51 -0.15
N GLU A 169 -16.40 -18.00 -1.11
CA GLU A 169 -17.57 -18.84 -0.86
C GLU A 169 -17.22 -20.32 -0.72
N SER A 170 -16.20 -20.80 -1.43
CA SER A 170 -15.81 -22.23 -1.47
C SER A 170 -14.86 -22.67 -0.35
N HIS A 171 -15.00 -22.08 0.81
CA HIS A 171 -14.06 -21.99 1.93
C HIS A 171 -13.30 -23.23 2.37
N HIS A 172 -13.71 -24.44 2.12
CA HIS A 172 -13.08 -25.59 2.76
C HIS A 172 -12.44 -26.58 1.79
N ARG A 173 -13.03 -26.87 0.65
CA ARG A 173 -12.56 -27.96 -0.21
C ARG A 173 -11.39 -27.56 -1.11
N GLU A 174 -11.52 -26.47 -1.84
CA GLU A 174 -10.50 -26.03 -2.81
C GLU A 174 -9.24 -25.49 -2.09
N ASN A 175 -9.42 -24.79 -0.96
CA ASN A 175 -8.31 -24.40 -0.11
C ASN A 175 -7.60 -25.62 0.49
N GLN A 176 -8.32 -26.69 0.78
CA GLN A 176 -7.76 -27.95 1.27
C GLN A 176 -6.94 -28.65 0.19
N GLU A 177 -7.43 -28.71 -1.05
CA GLU A 177 -6.70 -29.31 -2.18
C GLU A 177 -5.36 -28.59 -2.43
N TYR A 178 -5.36 -27.25 -2.39
CA TYR A 178 -4.14 -26.46 -2.47
C TYR A 178 -3.18 -26.76 -1.30
N SER A 179 -3.71 -26.76 -0.08
CA SER A 179 -2.93 -27.08 1.12
C SER A 179 -2.30 -28.46 1.07
N ASP A 180 -3.05 -29.46 0.61
CA ASP A 180 -2.57 -30.85 0.51
C ASP A 180 -1.52 -31.00 -0.60
N HIS A 181 -1.68 -30.27 -1.72
CA HIS A 181 -0.65 -30.18 -2.76
C HIS A 181 0.65 -29.59 -2.20
N VAL A 182 0.58 -28.47 -1.44
CA VAL A 182 1.77 -27.86 -0.82
C VAL A 182 2.40 -28.78 0.23
N LYS A 183 1.63 -29.49 1.03
CA LYS A 183 2.15 -30.50 2.00
C LYS A 183 2.89 -31.61 1.28
N LYS A 184 2.32 -32.12 0.19
CA LYS A 184 2.94 -33.16 -0.64
C LYS A 184 4.24 -32.67 -1.28
N GLU A 185 4.27 -31.43 -1.78
CA GLU A 185 5.49 -30.80 -2.26
C GLU A 185 6.58 -30.74 -1.19
N LYS A 186 6.23 -30.27 0.03
CA LYS A 186 7.18 -30.22 1.17
C LYS A 186 7.74 -31.60 1.53
N TYR A 187 6.91 -32.64 1.44
CA TYR A 187 7.36 -34.02 1.62
C TYR A 187 8.41 -34.40 0.57
N PHE A 188 8.18 -34.15 -0.72
CA PHE A 188 9.13 -34.45 -1.77
C PHE A 188 10.42 -33.61 -1.66
N VAL A 189 10.31 -32.30 -1.37
CA VAL A 189 11.50 -31.43 -1.16
C VAL A 189 12.38 -32.00 -0.04
N LYS A 190 11.78 -32.44 1.06
CA LYS A 190 12.49 -33.06 2.18
C LYS A 190 13.16 -34.39 1.77
N GLY A 191 12.51 -35.19 0.95
CA GLY A 191 13.02 -36.47 0.44
C GLY A 191 14.21 -36.34 -0.52
N ILE A 192 14.30 -35.21 -1.25
CA ILE A 192 15.45 -34.94 -2.15
C ILE A 192 16.72 -34.64 -1.36
N GLY A 193 16.63 -34.21 -0.09
CA GLY A 193 17.79 -33.89 0.76
C GLY A 193 18.40 -32.54 0.42
N ASP A 194 19.73 -32.43 0.29
CA ASP A 194 20.45 -31.18 -0.02
C ASP A 194 20.05 -30.59 -1.37
N PHE A 195 18.87 -29.97 -1.37
CA PHE A 195 18.32 -29.32 -2.51
C PHE A 195 18.36 -27.80 -2.30
N ARG A 196 18.95 -27.07 -3.24
CA ARG A 196 19.16 -25.62 -3.08
C ARG A 196 17.87 -24.82 -3.01
N ARG A 197 16.75 -25.40 -3.44
CA ARG A 197 15.45 -24.75 -3.48
C ARG A 197 14.47 -25.42 -2.54
N SER A 198 13.62 -24.60 -1.97
CA SER A 198 12.52 -25.03 -1.10
C SER A 198 11.22 -25.35 -1.83
N THR A 199 11.20 -25.31 -3.18
CA THR A 199 9.99 -25.50 -3.98
C THR A 199 10.27 -26.25 -5.28
N LEU A 200 9.33 -27.11 -5.67
CA LEU A 200 9.35 -27.88 -6.91
C LEU A 200 8.48 -27.25 -8.00
N PHE A 201 7.59 -26.31 -7.63
CA PHE A 201 6.67 -25.64 -8.54
C PHE A 201 6.91 -24.14 -8.56
N GLY A 202 6.80 -23.55 -9.75
CA GLY A 202 6.52 -22.12 -9.91
C GLY A 202 5.05 -21.86 -9.69
N SER A 203 4.71 -20.70 -9.18
CA SER A 203 3.33 -20.30 -8.94
C SER A 203 3.02 -19.02 -9.70
N GLU A 204 1.93 -19.04 -10.46
CA GLU A 204 1.37 -17.88 -11.15
C GLU A 204 0.01 -17.54 -10.55
N LEU A 205 -0.24 -16.24 -10.29
CA LEU A 205 -1.50 -15.75 -9.75
C LEU A 205 -2.33 -15.14 -10.87
N PHE A 206 -3.59 -15.56 -10.96
CA PHE A 206 -4.58 -14.98 -11.83
C PHE A 206 -5.71 -14.44 -10.99
N PHE A 207 -5.94 -13.15 -11.05
CA PHE A 207 -7.08 -12.50 -10.42
C PHE A 207 -8.25 -12.40 -11.39
N ARG A 208 -9.44 -12.23 -10.83
CA ARG A 208 -10.66 -12.04 -11.60
C ARG A 208 -11.18 -10.61 -11.41
N LYS A 209 -11.63 -10.00 -12.51
CA LYS A 209 -12.26 -8.69 -12.51
C LYS A 209 -13.31 -8.65 -13.62
N ASP A 210 -14.52 -8.22 -13.28
CA ASP A 210 -15.64 -8.19 -14.22
C ASP A 210 -15.86 -9.56 -14.91
N GLY A 211 -15.70 -10.65 -14.16
CA GLY A 211 -15.87 -12.02 -14.64
C GLY A 211 -14.74 -12.60 -15.49
N ARG A 212 -13.62 -11.86 -15.68
CA ARG A 212 -12.50 -12.31 -16.51
C ARG A 212 -11.23 -12.49 -15.68
N TYR A 213 -10.57 -13.65 -15.88
CA TYR A 213 -9.28 -13.91 -15.27
C TYR A 213 -8.14 -13.24 -16.03
N PHE A 214 -7.19 -12.68 -15.31
CA PHE A 214 -5.97 -12.08 -15.85
C PHE A 214 -4.79 -12.31 -14.91
N PRO A 215 -3.57 -12.46 -15.44
CA PRO A 215 -2.40 -12.63 -14.59
C PRO A 215 -2.07 -11.35 -13.83
N ILE A 216 -1.54 -11.48 -12.61
CA ILE A 216 -1.26 -10.36 -11.69
C ILE A 216 -0.46 -9.20 -12.32
N TYR A 217 0.45 -9.49 -13.26
CA TYR A 217 1.28 -8.47 -13.89
C TYR A 217 0.52 -7.57 -14.89
N HIS A 218 -0.76 -7.88 -15.17
CA HIS A 218 -1.65 -7.01 -15.93
C HIS A 218 -2.46 -6.06 -15.05
N ALA A 219 -2.38 -6.19 -13.73
CA ALA A 219 -3.00 -5.24 -12.81
C ALA A 219 -2.33 -3.87 -12.91
N SER A 220 -3.08 -2.80 -12.69
CA SER A 220 -2.55 -1.44 -12.69
C SER A 220 -1.56 -1.23 -11.55
N SER A 221 -0.66 -0.25 -11.69
CA SER A 221 0.32 0.07 -10.64
C SER A 221 -0.31 0.40 -9.30
N GLY A 222 -1.48 1.06 -9.31
CA GLY A 222 -2.22 1.37 -8.08
C GLY A 222 -2.84 0.13 -7.43
N GLU A 223 -3.44 -0.78 -8.21
CA GLU A 223 -3.97 -2.06 -7.71
C GLU A 223 -2.85 -2.89 -7.07
N LEU A 224 -1.72 -3.00 -7.76
CA LEU A 224 -0.55 -3.70 -7.23
C LEU A 224 0.01 -3.03 -5.97
N HIS A 225 -0.05 -1.70 -5.88
CA HIS A 225 0.37 -0.96 -4.70
C HIS A 225 -0.48 -1.34 -3.48
N ILE A 226 -1.80 -1.21 -3.60
CA ILE A 226 -2.72 -1.52 -2.49
C ILE A 226 -2.61 -2.99 -2.08
N LEU A 227 -2.56 -3.90 -3.06
CA LEU A 227 -2.38 -5.33 -2.80
C LEU A 227 -1.11 -5.60 -1.99
N SER A 228 0.03 -5.09 -2.45
CA SER A 228 1.31 -5.34 -1.77
C SER A 228 1.41 -4.63 -0.43
N LEU A 229 0.81 -3.46 -0.28
CA LEU A 229 0.73 -2.75 0.99
C LEU A 229 -0.05 -3.56 2.03
N GLY A 230 -1.23 -4.07 1.65
CA GLY A 230 -2.05 -4.88 2.52
C GLY A 230 -1.32 -6.16 2.96
N LEU A 231 -0.72 -6.89 2.01
CA LEU A 231 0.07 -8.07 2.30
C LEU A 231 1.28 -7.79 3.22
N PHE A 232 1.95 -6.66 3.01
CA PHE A 232 3.07 -6.24 3.86
C PHE A 232 2.63 -5.94 5.28
N ILE A 233 1.55 -5.17 5.47
CA ILE A 233 1.03 -4.80 6.78
C ILE A 233 0.59 -6.05 7.55
N ASN A 234 -0.15 -6.95 6.90
CA ASN A 234 -0.57 -8.20 7.53
C ASN A 234 0.63 -8.99 8.04
N ARG A 235 1.62 -9.20 7.19
CA ARG A 235 2.84 -9.88 7.59
C ARG A 235 3.54 -9.19 8.76
N PHE A 236 3.65 -7.87 8.76
CA PHE A 236 4.27 -7.12 9.84
C PHE A 236 3.54 -7.33 11.17
N ILE A 237 2.21 -7.26 11.16
CA ILE A 237 1.38 -7.50 12.35
C ILE A 237 1.62 -8.92 12.89
N GLU A 238 1.55 -9.93 12.03
CA GLU A 238 1.75 -11.34 12.40
C GLU A 238 3.16 -11.60 12.96
N GLU A 239 4.21 -11.15 12.25
CA GLU A 239 5.59 -11.38 12.67
C GLU A 239 5.99 -10.60 13.92
N SER A 240 5.41 -9.43 14.15
CA SER A 240 5.72 -8.58 15.31
C SER A 240 5.05 -9.05 16.61
N GLU A 241 4.02 -9.88 16.52
CA GLU A 241 3.26 -10.33 17.69
C GLU A 241 4.12 -11.03 18.77
N ARG A 242 5.11 -11.79 18.36
CA ARG A 242 6.05 -12.50 19.23
C ARG A 242 6.88 -11.59 20.14
N TYR A 243 7.03 -10.31 19.80
CA TYR A 243 7.84 -9.37 20.59
C TYR A 243 7.09 -8.76 21.76
N LYS A 244 5.75 -8.81 21.75
CA LYS A 244 4.88 -8.20 22.77
C LYS A 244 5.18 -6.72 23.02
N LEU A 245 5.67 -6.02 21.99
CA LEU A 245 5.92 -4.59 22.00
C LEU A 245 4.79 -3.88 21.24
N PRO A 246 4.49 -2.62 21.57
CA PRO A 246 3.55 -1.83 20.81
C PRO A 246 4.04 -1.67 19.36
N ARG A 247 3.09 -1.58 18.42
CA ARG A 247 3.33 -1.53 16.99
C ARG A 247 3.10 -0.14 16.44
N VAL A 248 3.97 0.28 15.53
CA VAL A 248 3.83 1.56 14.81
C VAL A 248 4.07 1.32 13.33
N ILE A 249 3.23 1.93 12.49
CA ILE A 249 3.42 2.02 11.05
C ILE A 249 3.71 3.48 10.69
N LEU A 250 4.86 3.73 10.08
CA LEU A 250 5.27 5.04 9.56
C LEU A 250 5.16 5.02 8.05
N ILE A 251 4.35 5.91 7.48
CA ILE A 251 4.07 5.97 6.04
C ILE A 251 4.47 7.33 5.50
N ASP A 252 5.32 7.33 4.45
CA ASP A 252 5.77 8.54 3.77
C ASP A 252 5.29 8.57 2.32
N GLU A 253 4.61 9.66 1.94
CA GLU A 253 4.05 9.91 0.61
C GLU A 253 3.19 8.76 0.03
N PRO A 254 2.16 8.27 0.74
CA PRO A 254 1.34 7.17 0.25
C PRO A 254 0.57 7.49 -1.03
N GLU A 255 0.30 8.78 -1.30
CA GLU A 255 -0.41 9.26 -2.49
C GLU A 255 0.28 8.93 -3.81
N ASN A 256 1.59 8.75 -3.81
CA ASN A 256 2.33 8.49 -5.03
C ASN A 256 1.87 7.17 -5.67
N SER A 257 1.45 7.25 -6.93
CA SER A 257 0.89 6.15 -7.72
C SER A 257 -0.53 5.71 -7.37
N LEU A 258 -1.23 6.44 -6.48
CA LEU A 258 -2.63 6.17 -6.15
C LEU A 258 -3.58 7.08 -6.93
N HIS A 259 -4.64 6.47 -7.47
CA HIS A 259 -5.77 7.22 -8.02
C HIS A 259 -6.45 8.07 -6.92
N PRO A 260 -6.97 9.28 -7.19
CA PRO A 260 -7.61 10.13 -6.19
C PRO A 260 -8.67 9.44 -5.34
N LYS A 261 -9.46 8.53 -5.91
CA LYS A 261 -10.42 7.73 -5.15
C LYS A 261 -9.73 6.92 -4.04
N TRP A 262 -8.63 6.24 -4.34
CA TRP A 262 -7.90 5.44 -3.37
C TRP A 262 -7.14 6.28 -2.35
N GLN A 263 -6.72 7.49 -2.72
CA GLN A 263 -6.15 8.43 -1.75
C GLN A 263 -7.19 8.81 -0.68
N ARG A 264 -8.44 9.06 -1.09
CA ARG A 264 -9.55 9.37 -0.17
C ARG A 264 -9.90 8.18 0.72
N ASP A 265 -9.93 6.97 0.16
CA ASP A 265 -10.31 5.75 0.86
C ASP A 265 -9.14 5.12 1.64
N TYR A 266 -7.93 5.73 1.61
CA TYR A 266 -6.68 5.15 2.10
C TYR A 266 -6.69 4.83 3.59
N ILE A 267 -7.15 5.76 4.42
CA ILE A 267 -7.21 5.55 5.88
C ILE A 267 -8.25 4.49 6.22
N GLY A 268 -9.41 4.51 5.55
CA GLY A 268 -10.42 3.47 5.71
C GLY A 268 -9.89 2.08 5.38
N PHE A 269 -9.13 1.96 4.30
CA PHE A 269 -8.41 0.74 3.94
C PHE A 269 -7.45 0.29 5.05
N LEU A 270 -6.58 1.19 5.53
CA LEU A 270 -5.62 0.87 6.58
C LEU A 270 -6.31 0.40 7.86
N LYS A 271 -7.36 1.11 8.31
CA LYS A 271 -8.12 0.75 9.50
C LYS A 271 -8.83 -0.59 9.37
N GLY A 272 -9.49 -0.82 8.24
CA GLY A 272 -10.16 -2.10 7.99
C GLY A 272 -9.16 -3.25 7.94
N PHE A 273 -7.95 -3.00 7.44
CA PHE A 273 -6.90 -3.99 7.32
C PHE A 273 -6.19 -4.28 8.64
N ILE A 274 -5.88 -3.25 9.41
CA ILE A 274 -5.30 -3.38 10.76
C ILE A 274 -6.32 -4.05 11.72
N GLY A 275 -7.63 -3.82 11.48
CA GLY A 275 -8.71 -4.43 12.24
C GLY A 275 -8.63 -4.11 13.73
N TYR A 276 -8.70 -5.13 14.57
CA TYR A 276 -8.63 -5.01 16.03
C TYR A 276 -7.19 -5.00 16.57
N SER A 277 -6.17 -5.04 15.72
CA SER A 277 -4.79 -4.99 16.15
C SER A 277 -4.44 -3.60 16.69
N GLU A 278 -3.80 -3.54 17.85
CA GLU A 278 -3.32 -2.28 18.41
C GLU A 278 -2.07 -1.81 17.63
N VAL A 279 -2.29 -0.93 16.67
CA VAL A 279 -1.23 -0.37 15.80
C VAL A 279 -1.43 1.14 15.70
N LYS A 280 -0.43 1.91 16.12
CA LYS A 280 -0.37 3.34 15.88
C LYS A 280 0.11 3.59 14.44
N THR A 281 -0.59 4.45 13.70
CA THR A 281 -0.21 4.80 12.34
C THR A 281 0.12 6.29 12.25
N ILE A 282 1.27 6.63 11.65
CA ILE A 282 1.69 8.02 11.39
C ILE A 282 1.94 8.15 9.89
N ILE A 283 1.18 9.01 9.24
CA ILE A 283 1.22 9.22 7.78
C ILE A 283 1.75 10.63 7.49
N ALA A 284 2.82 10.72 6.72
CA ALA A 284 3.30 12.00 6.17
C ALA A 284 2.86 12.11 4.71
N THR A 285 2.09 13.14 4.40
CA THR A 285 1.51 13.33 3.07
C THR A 285 1.46 14.79 2.66
N HIS A 286 1.45 15.05 1.37
CA HIS A 286 1.10 16.35 0.80
C HIS A 286 -0.27 16.33 0.12
N SER A 287 -0.98 15.20 0.15
CA SER A 287 -2.33 15.08 -0.41
C SER A 287 -3.42 15.34 0.62
N PRO A 288 -4.22 16.42 0.46
CA PRO A 288 -5.38 16.65 1.31
C PRO A 288 -6.41 15.52 1.22
N LEU A 289 -6.46 14.80 0.10
CA LEU A 289 -7.40 13.68 -0.08
C LEU A 289 -7.21 12.57 0.95
N ILE A 290 -5.96 12.31 1.38
CA ILE A 290 -5.69 11.30 2.41
C ILE A 290 -6.17 11.76 3.79
N ALA A 291 -6.14 13.08 4.04
CA ALA A 291 -6.62 13.64 5.30
C ALA A 291 -8.14 13.73 5.39
N MET A 292 -8.85 13.55 4.25
CA MET A 292 -10.30 13.64 4.17
C MET A 292 -10.91 12.25 4.20
N GLU A 293 -11.49 11.90 5.33
CA GLU A 293 -12.24 10.65 5.48
C GLU A 293 -13.75 10.90 5.53
N ASP A 294 -14.54 10.09 4.81
CA ASP A 294 -16.00 10.16 4.85
C ASP A 294 -16.55 9.69 6.21
N GLY A 295 -17.08 10.60 6.95
CA GLY A 295 -18.14 10.52 7.99
C GLY A 295 -17.97 9.61 9.21
N ALA A 296 -17.69 8.33 9.07
CA ALA A 296 -17.79 7.38 10.19
C ALA A 296 -16.54 7.30 11.10
N TYR A 297 -15.37 7.63 10.58
CA TYR A 297 -14.08 7.46 11.24
C TYR A 297 -13.42 8.77 11.71
N ASN A 298 -14.07 9.89 11.52
CA ASN A 298 -13.51 11.24 11.77
C ASN A 298 -13.04 11.50 13.22
N LYS A 299 -13.47 10.69 14.18
CA LYS A 299 -13.11 10.87 15.61
C LYS A 299 -11.77 10.24 15.99
N SER A 300 -11.18 9.42 15.13
CA SER A 300 -9.94 8.68 15.41
C SER A 300 -8.73 9.15 14.61
N ILE A 301 -8.85 10.29 13.89
CA ILE A 301 -7.76 10.87 13.11
C ILE A 301 -7.30 12.17 13.75
N SER A 302 -5.99 12.27 14.01
CA SER A 302 -5.34 13.51 14.41
C SER A 302 -4.65 14.14 13.20
N LEU A 303 -5.14 15.31 12.76
CA LEU A 303 -4.54 16.07 11.66
C LEU A 303 -3.58 17.11 12.22
N VAL A 304 -2.32 17.05 11.78
CA VAL A 304 -1.24 17.89 12.29
C VAL A 304 -0.35 18.43 11.16
N SER A 305 0.30 19.56 11.39
CA SER A 305 1.42 20.06 10.60
C SER A 305 2.73 19.91 11.36
N VAL A 306 3.86 20.08 10.66
CA VAL A 306 5.19 20.12 11.29
C VAL A 306 5.71 21.55 11.28
N GLU A 307 5.97 22.09 12.47
CA GLU A 307 6.65 23.38 12.64
C GLU A 307 7.85 23.19 13.57
N ASN A 308 9.04 23.56 13.14
CA ASN A 308 10.27 23.38 13.92
C ASN A 308 10.49 21.97 14.49
N SER A 309 10.13 20.94 13.73
CA SER A 309 10.17 19.52 14.13
C SER A 309 9.16 19.12 15.23
N ILE A 310 8.19 19.96 15.52
CA ILE A 310 7.09 19.69 16.48
C ILE A 310 5.79 19.53 15.70
N LEU A 311 4.93 18.62 16.16
CA LEU A 311 3.58 18.45 15.63
C LEU A 311 2.66 19.54 16.19
N VAL A 312 2.05 20.31 15.30
CA VAL A 312 1.07 21.34 15.63
C VAL A 312 -0.30 20.92 15.12
N PRO A 313 -1.32 20.83 15.98
CA PRO A 313 -2.66 20.47 15.54
C PRO A 313 -3.19 21.47 14.49
N ILE A 314 -3.76 20.95 13.41
CA ILE A 314 -4.49 21.73 12.44
C ILE A 314 -5.95 21.85 12.94
N ASN A 315 -6.31 23.05 13.42
CA ASN A 315 -7.65 23.31 13.94
C ASN A 315 -8.64 23.49 12.80
N HIS A 316 -9.20 22.39 12.28
CA HIS A 316 -10.38 22.47 11.43
C HIS A 316 -11.63 22.61 12.28
N LYS A 317 -12.41 23.67 12.04
CA LYS A 317 -13.77 23.75 12.56
C LYS A 317 -14.55 22.55 12.00
N LYS A 318 -15.08 21.74 12.87
CA LYS A 318 -15.67 20.41 12.67
C LYS A 318 -16.81 20.28 11.62
N ASN A 319 -17.14 21.32 10.85
CA ASN A 319 -18.35 21.34 10.03
C ASN A 319 -18.14 21.31 8.52
N ASP A 320 -16.91 21.50 8.02
CA ASP A 320 -16.71 21.55 6.58
C ASP A 320 -15.52 20.70 6.17
N ASN A 321 -15.78 19.46 5.74
CA ASN A 321 -14.84 18.62 4.97
C ASN A 321 -14.64 19.22 3.55
N ASN A 322 -14.37 20.52 3.48
CA ASN A 322 -14.19 21.19 2.21
C ASN A 322 -12.73 21.12 1.79
N ILE A 323 -12.47 20.23 0.83
CA ILE A 323 -11.12 20.04 0.27
C ILE A 323 -10.52 21.35 -0.25
N GLU A 324 -11.35 22.25 -0.75
CA GLU A 324 -10.94 23.54 -1.29
C GLU A 324 -10.41 24.46 -0.19
N GLN A 325 -10.99 24.39 1.01
CA GLN A 325 -10.51 25.10 2.18
C GLN A 325 -9.14 24.60 2.61
N ILE A 326 -8.96 23.27 2.66
CA ILE A 326 -7.69 22.64 3.00
C ILE A 326 -6.60 23.03 1.98
N TYR A 327 -6.91 23.02 0.68
CA TYR A 327 -5.99 23.47 -0.35
C TYR A 327 -5.58 24.93 -0.16
N TYR A 328 -6.51 25.81 0.18
CA TYR A 328 -6.17 27.20 0.41
C TYR A 328 -5.42 27.43 1.72
N GLU A 329 -5.89 26.90 2.84
CA GLU A 329 -5.30 27.15 4.16
C GLU A 329 -3.89 26.54 4.31
N LEU A 330 -3.63 25.35 3.72
CA LEU A 330 -2.37 24.67 3.88
C LEU A 330 -1.40 24.84 2.72
N PHE A 331 -1.90 25.09 1.51
CA PHE A 331 -1.08 25.16 0.31
C PHE A 331 -1.17 26.53 -0.41
N GLY A 332 -2.01 27.46 0.07
CA GLY A 332 -2.22 28.73 -0.57
C GLY A 332 -2.82 28.67 -1.98
N VAL A 333 -3.41 27.52 -2.35
CA VAL A 333 -3.91 27.26 -3.70
C VAL A 333 -5.42 27.34 -3.77
N LEU A 334 -5.93 28.18 -4.68
CA LEU A 334 -7.37 28.25 -4.99
C LEU A 334 -7.66 27.39 -6.21
N THR A 335 -8.68 26.52 -6.08
CA THR A 335 -9.14 25.67 -7.19
C THR A 335 -10.14 26.43 -8.08
N PRO A 336 -10.16 26.19 -9.42
CA PRO A 336 -11.16 26.81 -10.32
C PRO A 336 -12.59 26.47 -9.92
N LYS A 337 -13.53 27.44 -10.05
CA LYS A 337 -14.95 27.30 -9.67
C LYS A 337 -15.16 26.89 -8.21
N ASN A 338 -14.48 27.54 -7.33
CA ASN A 338 -14.45 27.22 -5.92
C ASN A 338 -15.71 27.74 -5.21
N ARG A 339 -16.55 26.84 -4.71
CA ARG A 339 -17.72 27.19 -3.89
C ARG A 339 -17.30 27.78 -2.54
N TYR A 340 -16.23 27.25 -1.95
CA TYR A 340 -15.63 27.75 -0.73
C TYR A 340 -15.25 29.24 -0.86
N LEU A 341 -14.65 29.64 -1.99
CA LEU A 341 -14.28 31.03 -2.26
C LEU A 341 -15.48 31.98 -2.10
N SER A 342 -16.60 31.62 -2.72
CA SER A 342 -17.83 32.44 -2.65
C SER A 342 -18.40 32.46 -1.23
N GLU A 343 -18.46 31.33 -0.54
CA GLU A 343 -18.97 31.23 0.84
C GLU A 343 -18.07 31.99 1.83
N TYR A 344 -16.76 31.87 1.69
CA TYR A 344 -15.78 32.58 2.51
C TYR A 344 -15.85 34.09 2.33
N CYS A 345 -15.89 34.57 1.07
CA CYS A 345 -16.04 36.00 0.77
C CYS A 345 -17.36 36.57 1.31
N ASN A 346 -18.44 35.85 1.13
CA ASN A 346 -19.74 36.25 1.68
C ASN A 346 -19.72 36.29 3.22
N GLY A 347 -19.08 35.32 3.84
CA GLY A 347 -18.86 35.26 5.30
C GLY A 347 -18.06 36.45 5.82
N LEU A 348 -16.97 36.82 5.14
CA LEU A 348 -16.15 37.99 5.50
C LEU A 348 -16.89 39.30 5.34
N LEU A 349 -17.64 39.49 4.23
CA LEU A 349 -18.45 40.69 4.01
C LEU A 349 -19.52 40.83 5.10
N LYS A 350 -20.16 39.72 5.50
CA LYS A 350 -21.14 39.71 6.59
C LYS A 350 -20.50 40.06 7.94
N GLN A 351 -19.36 39.45 8.28
CA GLN A 351 -18.62 39.73 9.52
C GLN A 351 -18.17 41.19 9.58
N PHE A 352 -17.73 41.76 8.45
CA PHE A 352 -17.42 43.19 8.37
C PHE A 352 -18.65 44.05 8.58
N SER A 353 -19.78 43.72 7.93
CA SER A 353 -21.05 44.43 8.12
C SER A 353 -21.53 44.36 9.58
N ASP A 354 -21.38 43.21 10.23
CA ASP A 354 -21.70 42.99 11.64
C ASP A 354 -20.66 43.61 12.62
N LYS A 355 -19.66 44.34 12.14
CA LYS A 355 -18.53 44.94 12.93
C LYS A 355 -17.72 43.94 13.73
N LYS A 356 -17.72 42.67 13.35
CA LYS A 356 -16.92 41.60 13.99
C LYS A 356 -15.48 41.55 13.50
N VAL A 357 -15.23 42.07 12.29
CA VAL A 357 -13.90 42.08 11.65
C VAL A 357 -13.65 43.48 11.11
N SER A 358 -12.40 43.96 11.24
CA SER A 358 -12.01 45.26 10.69
C SER A 358 -11.88 45.22 9.17
N TYR A 359 -12.01 46.41 8.55
CA TYR A 359 -11.82 46.55 7.10
C TYR A 359 -10.48 45.99 6.62
N ASP A 360 -9.40 46.32 7.35
CA ASP A 360 -8.04 45.93 6.92
C ASP A 360 -7.84 44.42 6.99
N VAL A 361 -8.42 43.74 7.98
CA VAL A 361 -8.42 42.27 8.08
C VAL A 361 -9.16 41.64 6.93
N ALA A 362 -10.39 42.11 6.64
CA ALA A 362 -11.19 41.59 5.53
C ALA A 362 -10.53 41.86 4.16
N TYR A 363 -10.01 43.08 3.97
CA TYR A 363 -9.33 43.47 2.74
C TYR A 363 -8.07 42.61 2.49
N ASN A 364 -7.19 42.47 3.48
CA ASN A 364 -5.96 41.70 3.33
C ASN A 364 -6.25 40.21 3.06
N ALA A 365 -7.27 39.64 3.69
CA ALA A 365 -7.68 38.27 3.42
C ALA A 365 -8.10 38.07 1.96
N ILE A 366 -9.01 38.91 1.44
CA ILE A 366 -9.50 38.83 0.07
C ILE A 366 -8.37 39.15 -0.94
N PHE A 367 -7.53 40.13 -0.64
CA PHE A 367 -6.39 40.51 -1.48
C PHE A 367 -5.36 39.38 -1.58
N SER A 368 -5.03 38.70 -0.47
CA SER A 368 -4.12 37.55 -0.47
C SER A 368 -4.67 36.39 -1.30
N MET A 369 -5.98 36.15 -1.24
CA MET A 369 -6.64 35.16 -2.09
C MET A 369 -6.56 35.53 -3.57
N ARG A 370 -6.72 36.81 -3.91
CA ARG A 370 -6.58 37.29 -5.29
C ARG A 370 -5.17 37.08 -5.85
N GLU A 371 -4.16 37.37 -5.06
CA GLU A 371 -2.76 37.15 -5.47
C GLU A 371 -2.41 35.66 -5.58
N ALA A 372 -2.97 34.81 -4.74
CA ALA A 372 -2.81 33.35 -4.81
C ALA A 372 -3.60 32.69 -5.96
N SER A 373 -4.51 33.38 -6.61
CA SER A 373 -5.32 32.83 -7.70
C SER A 373 -4.55 32.80 -9.02
N PHE A 374 -4.60 31.67 -9.72
CA PHE A 374 -4.05 31.49 -11.08
C PHE A 374 -5.10 31.73 -12.18
N ASP A 375 -6.39 31.68 -11.85
CA ASP A 375 -7.49 31.82 -12.77
C ASP A 375 -7.92 33.30 -12.90
N SER A 376 -7.99 33.83 -14.13
CA SER A 376 -8.42 35.20 -14.41
C SER A 376 -9.83 35.47 -13.91
N ASN A 377 -10.78 34.53 -14.08
CA ASN A 377 -12.16 34.69 -13.63
C ASN A 377 -12.25 34.78 -12.09
N GLN A 378 -11.42 34.04 -11.37
CA GLN A 378 -11.33 34.16 -9.91
C GLN A 378 -10.75 35.51 -9.47
N LYS A 379 -9.71 36.02 -10.18
CA LYS A 379 -9.13 37.34 -9.91
C LYS A 379 -10.17 38.44 -10.12
N ASP A 380 -10.95 38.31 -11.17
CA ASP A 380 -12.04 39.26 -11.47
C ASP A 380 -13.13 39.21 -10.43
N PHE A 381 -13.59 38.02 -10.02
CA PHE A 381 -14.52 37.81 -8.94
C PHE A 381 -14.01 38.46 -7.61
N LEU A 382 -12.77 38.15 -7.20
CA LEU A 382 -12.18 38.70 -5.97
C LEU A 382 -11.99 40.21 -6.04
N SER A 383 -11.68 40.78 -7.22
CA SER A 383 -11.63 42.21 -7.44
C SER A 383 -12.99 42.84 -7.24
N GLY A 384 -14.08 42.20 -7.75
CA GLY A 384 -15.44 42.64 -7.50
C GLY A 384 -15.83 42.60 -6.02
N VAL A 385 -15.40 41.55 -5.29
CA VAL A 385 -15.66 41.47 -3.82
C VAL A 385 -14.92 42.58 -3.07
N ILE A 386 -13.69 42.94 -3.46
CA ILE A 386 -12.94 44.07 -2.88
C ILE A 386 -13.67 45.38 -3.11
N GLU A 387 -14.27 45.57 -4.30
CA GLU A 387 -15.08 46.78 -4.58
C GLU A 387 -16.31 46.85 -3.71
N ILE A 388 -17.00 45.71 -3.50
CA ILE A 388 -18.14 45.64 -2.58
C ILE A 388 -17.72 46.02 -1.15
N LEU A 389 -16.60 45.48 -0.67
CA LEU A 389 -16.05 45.77 0.65
C LEU A 389 -15.72 47.27 0.82
N LYS A 390 -15.16 47.92 -0.24
CA LYS A 390 -14.90 49.38 -0.24
C LYS A 390 -16.17 50.18 -0.14
N LYS A 391 -17.23 49.79 -0.89
CA LYS A 391 -18.54 50.44 -0.83
C LYS A 391 -19.18 50.32 0.55
N LEU A 392 -19.12 49.15 1.17
CA LEU A 392 -19.59 48.93 2.53
C LEU A 392 -18.84 49.79 3.56
N LYS A 393 -17.53 50.00 3.41
CA LYS A 393 -16.74 50.91 4.25
C LYS A 393 -17.21 52.37 4.13
N GLY A 394 -17.51 52.81 2.89
CA GLY A 394 -18.04 54.14 2.66
C GLY A 394 -19.37 54.39 3.34
N ASN A 395 -20.26 53.39 3.36
CA ASN A 395 -21.57 53.47 4.01
C ASN A 395 -21.52 53.38 5.55
N HIS A 396 -20.40 52.93 6.12
CA HIS A 396 -20.20 52.88 7.58
C HIS A 396 -19.59 54.19 8.16
N ASN A 397 -19.04 55.08 7.30
CA ASN A 397 -18.43 56.34 7.70
C ASN A 397 -19.31 57.56 7.43
N GLY A 398 -20.52 57.34 6.94
CA GLY A 398 -21.60 58.34 6.80
C GLY A 398 -22.73 58.03 7.77
#